data_3340f35e477019efa849397755b9ff5a
#
_entry.id   3340f35e477019efa849397755b9ff5a
#
_cell.length_a   1.000
_cell.length_b   1.000
_cell.length_c   1.000
_cell.angle_alpha   90.00
_cell.angle_beta   90.00
_cell.angle_gamma   90.00
#
_symmetry.space_group_name_H-M   'P 1'
#
loop_
_entity.id
_entity.type
_entity.pdbx_description
1 polymer ?
#
loop_
_entity_poly.entity_id
_entity_poly.type
_entity_poly.pdbx_seq_one_letter_code
_entity_poly.pdbx_strand_id
1 'polypeptide(L)'
;VDGAAHRGALGVGGATVAVLACGVDRAYPRGHAELIERIAEQGLVVGELPPGAHPTPSRFVLRNRVIAALTRGTVVVEAAVRSGSLVTARAALRLGRYTMGVPGPVTSALSAGVHELLRGEGQVVTDAADVVELVGEMGELGPERRGPVLPRDLLGAATAQVLDALPGNRPAGVVEIARAALTSRDDAVARLYELRALGYVERHGESWKLTRQAVMSVRGPRSGR
;
A
#
# COMPACT_ATOMS: atom_id res chain seq x y z
N VAL A 1 9.43 -8.22 10.50
CA VAL A 1 9.48 -7.46 9.26
C VAL A 1 10.58 -8.01 8.34
N ASP A 2 11.89 -7.94 8.69
CA ASP A 2 13.01 -8.31 7.81
C ASP A 2 12.90 -9.73 7.23
N GLY A 3 12.62 -10.74 8.07
CA GLY A 3 12.42 -12.11 7.59
C GLY A 3 11.21 -12.27 6.66
N ALA A 4 10.19 -11.42 6.75
CA ALA A 4 9.06 -11.41 5.82
C ALA A 4 9.47 -10.79 4.47
N ALA A 5 10.29 -9.74 4.49
CA ALA A 5 10.81 -9.10 3.28
C ALA A 5 11.67 -10.09 2.46
N HIS A 6 12.59 -10.82 3.10
CA HIS A 6 13.38 -11.87 2.44
C HIS A 6 12.50 -12.98 1.86
N ARG A 7 11.51 -13.47 2.62
CA ARG A 7 10.56 -14.49 2.12
C ARG A 7 9.75 -13.99 0.94
N GLY A 8 9.32 -12.71 0.96
CA GLY A 8 8.60 -12.11 -0.14
C GLY A 8 9.44 -12.05 -1.41
N ALA A 9 10.69 -11.61 -1.33
CA ALA A 9 11.61 -11.56 -2.45
C ALA A 9 11.86 -12.96 -3.05
N LEU A 10 12.21 -13.94 -2.20
CA LEU A 10 12.45 -15.34 -2.63
C LEU A 10 11.18 -15.98 -3.22
N GLY A 11 10.00 -15.64 -2.70
CA GLY A 11 8.72 -16.20 -3.15
C GLY A 11 8.36 -15.84 -4.59
N VAL A 12 8.90 -14.74 -5.12
CA VAL A 12 8.72 -14.30 -6.51
C VAL A 12 9.98 -14.50 -7.37
N GLY A 13 10.96 -15.27 -6.88
CA GLY A 13 12.22 -15.50 -7.59
C GLY A 13 13.15 -14.29 -7.62
N GLY A 14 12.90 -13.26 -6.78
CA GLY A 14 13.73 -12.08 -6.66
C GLY A 14 15.00 -12.34 -5.84
N ALA A 15 16.12 -11.72 -6.21
CA ALA A 15 17.35 -11.76 -5.43
C ALA A 15 17.22 -11.00 -4.13
N THR A 16 17.85 -11.51 -3.06
CA THR A 16 17.88 -10.83 -1.76
C THR A 16 19.24 -11.00 -1.09
N VAL A 17 19.66 -9.99 -0.33
CA VAL A 17 20.94 -9.98 0.38
C VAL A 17 20.70 -9.88 1.88
N ALA A 18 21.18 -10.87 2.64
CA ALA A 18 21.16 -10.82 4.09
C ALA A 18 22.50 -10.28 4.62
N VAL A 19 22.46 -9.16 5.31
CA VAL A 19 23.64 -8.60 6.00
C VAL A 19 23.58 -9.01 7.46
N LEU A 20 24.52 -9.84 7.93
CA LEU A 20 24.52 -10.37 9.29
C LEU A 20 25.29 -9.47 10.27
N ALA A 21 24.88 -9.47 11.53
CA ALA A 21 25.58 -8.83 12.65
C ALA A 21 26.48 -9.82 13.43
N CYS A 22 26.87 -10.91 12.78
CA CYS A 22 27.72 -11.99 13.28
C CYS A 22 28.55 -12.57 12.14
N GLY A 23 29.36 -13.58 12.41
CA GLY A 23 30.04 -14.33 11.36
C GLY A 23 29.03 -15.01 10.42
N VAL A 24 29.34 -15.10 9.14
CA VAL A 24 28.46 -15.69 8.12
C VAL A 24 28.22 -17.19 8.34
N ASP A 25 29.04 -17.85 9.13
CA ASP A 25 28.90 -19.23 9.57
C ASP A 25 27.83 -19.43 10.68
N ARG A 26 27.20 -18.34 11.14
CA ARG A 26 26.23 -18.39 12.23
C ARG A 26 24.88 -17.87 11.82
N ALA A 27 23.91 -18.77 11.74
CA ALA A 27 22.51 -18.37 11.54
C ALA A 27 21.95 -17.72 12.83
N TYR A 28 21.65 -16.43 12.75
CA TYR A 28 20.99 -15.70 13.84
C TYR A 28 19.87 -14.79 13.31
N PRO A 29 18.67 -14.82 13.91
CA PRO A 29 18.22 -15.71 14.99
C PRO A 29 18.11 -17.17 14.54
N ARG A 30 18.28 -18.12 15.47
CA ARG A 30 18.26 -19.57 15.16
C ARG A 30 16.98 -20.02 14.42
N GLY A 31 15.83 -19.40 14.76
CA GLY A 31 14.56 -19.69 14.08
C GLY A 31 14.49 -19.25 12.61
N HIS A 32 15.52 -18.58 12.09
CA HIS A 32 15.64 -18.20 10.69
C HIS A 32 16.76 -18.93 9.95
N ALA A 33 17.30 -20.05 10.50
CA ALA A 33 18.39 -20.79 9.89
C ALA A 33 18.05 -21.25 8.46
N GLU A 34 16.92 -21.90 8.27
CA GLU A 34 16.41 -22.29 6.93
C GLU A 34 16.27 -21.10 5.96
N LEU A 35 15.80 -19.95 6.46
CA LEU A 35 15.67 -18.76 5.62
C LEU A 35 17.05 -18.26 5.18
N ILE A 36 18.03 -18.25 6.07
CA ILE A 36 19.41 -17.81 5.78
C ILE A 36 20.06 -18.75 4.78
N GLU A 37 19.85 -20.08 4.91
CA GLU A 37 20.32 -21.08 3.95
C GLU A 37 19.71 -20.82 2.55
N ARG A 38 18.41 -20.63 2.47
CA ARG A 38 17.74 -20.30 1.20
C ARG A 38 18.24 -18.98 0.59
N ILE A 39 18.55 -17.99 1.42
CA ILE A 39 19.15 -16.73 0.94
C ILE A 39 20.57 -16.99 0.40
N ALA A 40 21.34 -17.84 1.04
CA ALA A 40 22.67 -18.20 0.56
C ALA A 40 22.65 -18.94 -0.79
N GLU A 41 21.63 -19.77 -1.04
CA GLU A 41 21.45 -20.51 -2.28
C GLU A 41 20.94 -19.64 -3.45
N GLN A 42 20.01 -18.70 -3.18
CA GLN A 42 19.28 -17.95 -4.21
C GLN A 42 19.64 -16.46 -4.28
N GLY A 43 20.45 -16.00 -3.36
CA GLY A 43 20.85 -14.60 -3.21
C GLY A 43 22.27 -14.49 -2.65
N LEU A 44 22.44 -13.73 -1.57
CA LEU A 44 23.75 -13.52 -0.95
C LEU A 44 23.63 -13.31 0.56
N VAL A 45 24.55 -13.94 1.32
CA VAL A 45 24.74 -13.68 2.75
C VAL A 45 26.11 -13.02 2.94
N VAL A 46 26.11 -11.83 3.58
CA VAL A 46 27.34 -11.05 3.84
C VAL A 46 27.44 -10.68 5.33
N GLY A 47 28.68 -10.51 5.79
CA GLY A 47 28.96 -10.04 7.14
C GLY A 47 30.34 -9.37 7.18
N GLU A 48 30.48 -8.34 8.01
CA GLU A 48 31.77 -7.66 8.23
C GLU A 48 32.62 -8.34 9.30
N LEU A 49 32.07 -9.32 9.99
CA LEU A 49 32.71 -10.00 11.11
C LEU A 49 33.30 -11.35 10.68
N PRO A 50 34.43 -11.74 11.24
CA PRO A 50 35.05 -13.02 10.92
C PRO A 50 34.13 -14.20 11.34
N PRO A 51 34.33 -15.40 10.71
CA PRO A 51 33.66 -16.62 11.18
C PRO A 51 33.83 -16.83 12.66
N GLY A 52 32.81 -17.41 13.30
CA GLY A 52 32.76 -17.60 14.76
C GLY A 52 32.30 -16.40 15.58
N ALA A 53 32.25 -15.19 15.01
CA ALA A 53 31.83 -14.00 15.73
C ALA A 53 30.35 -14.07 16.15
N HIS A 54 30.06 -13.83 17.42
CA HIS A 54 28.71 -13.84 17.98
C HIS A 54 27.96 -12.52 17.75
N PRO A 55 26.62 -12.54 17.58
CA PRO A 55 25.85 -11.31 17.49
C PRO A 55 25.79 -10.61 18.86
N THR A 56 25.86 -9.27 18.86
CA THR A 56 25.67 -8.41 20.03
C THR A 56 24.80 -7.20 19.66
N PRO A 57 24.11 -6.54 20.60
CA PRO A 57 23.31 -5.35 20.31
C PRO A 57 24.08 -4.26 19.58
N SER A 58 25.33 -4.00 19.95
CA SER A 58 26.21 -3.01 19.29
C SER A 58 26.53 -3.40 17.84
N ARG A 59 26.73 -4.67 17.55
CA ARG A 59 27.02 -5.19 16.21
C ARG A 59 25.81 -5.04 15.27
N PHE A 60 24.58 -5.15 15.77
CA PHE A 60 23.39 -4.84 14.99
C PHE A 60 23.35 -3.37 14.59
N VAL A 61 23.70 -2.47 15.50
CA VAL A 61 23.75 -1.03 15.19
C VAL A 61 24.84 -0.73 14.15
N LEU A 62 26.02 -1.30 14.30
CA LEU A 62 27.13 -1.13 13.36
C LEU A 62 26.78 -1.68 11.97
N ARG A 63 26.19 -2.89 11.90
CA ARG A 63 25.76 -3.53 10.64
C ARG A 63 24.81 -2.67 9.85
N ASN A 64 23.91 -1.89 10.50
CA ASN A 64 22.87 -1.13 9.84
C ASN A 64 23.42 -0.11 8.82
N ARG A 65 24.64 0.42 9.01
CA ARG A 65 25.30 1.29 8.03
C ARG A 65 25.61 0.60 6.71
N VAL A 66 25.90 -0.71 6.77
CA VAL A 66 26.19 -1.52 5.58
C VAL A 66 24.91 -1.70 4.76
N ILE A 67 23.78 -2.01 5.41
CA ILE A 67 22.47 -2.10 4.75
C ILE A 67 22.15 -0.78 4.03
N ALA A 68 22.28 0.34 4.75
CA ALA A 68 22.00 1.67 4.20
C ALA A 68 22.93 2.02 3.01
N ALA A 69 24.19 1.58 3.05
CA ALA A 69 25.17 1.86 1.98
C ALA A 69 24.95 1.01 0.72
N LEU A 70 24.50 -0.25 0.89
CA LEU A 70 24.29 -1.20 -0.20
C LEU A 70 23.03 -0.92 -1.02
N THR A 71 22.10 -0.11 -0.52
CA THR A 71 20.78 0.08 -1.13
C THR A 71 20.57 1.52 -1.61
N ARG A 72 19.73 1.71 -2.63
CA ARG A 72 19.33 3.04 -3.11
C ARG A 72 18.37 3.74 -2.14
N GLY A 73 17.61 2.95 -1.35
CA GLY A 73 16.66 3.48 -0.38
C GLY A 73 16.39 2.49 0.76
N THR A 74 15.87 3.01 1.85
CA THR A 74 15.48 2.25 3.05
C THR A 74 14.00 2.48 3.34
N VAL A 75 13.22 1.40 3.37
CA VAL A 75 11.80 1.43 3.75
C VAL A 75 11.66 1.03 5.21
N VAL A 76 11.09 1.90 6.02
CA VAL A 76 10.73 1.61 7.43
C VAL A 76 9.25 1.28 7.50
N VAL A 77 8.93 0.00 7.68
CA VAL A 77 7.54 -0.50 7.74
C VAL A 77 6.95 -0.23 9.12
N GLU A 78 7.70 -0.54 10.19
CA GLU A 78 7.31 -0.31 11.57
C GLU A 78 8.53 0.14 12.38
N ALA A 79 8.34 1.16 13.21
CA ALA A 79 9.33 1.62 14.15
C ALA A 79 8.68 2.34 15.34
N ALA A 80 8.97 1.92 16.57
CA ALA A 80 8.79 2.78 17.74
C ALA A 80 9.84 3.91 17.73
N VAL A 81 9.62 4.97 18.51
CA VAL A 81 10.50 6.16 18.56
C VAL A 81 11.99 5.85 18.79
N ARG A 82 12.29 4.77 19.53
CA ARG A 82 13.67 4.32 19.81
C ARG A 82 14.06 3.06 19.05
N SER A 83 13.44 2.78 17.91
CA SER A 83 13.71 1.57 17.12
C SER A 83 15.08 1.62 16.43
N GLY A 84 15.75 0.48 16.35
CA GLY A 84 16.96 0.28 15.55
C GLY A 84 16.75 0.54 14.05
N SER A 85 15.54 0.36 13.53
CA SER A 85 15.20 0.67 12.13
C SER A 85 15.42 2.15 11.81
N LEU A 86 15.15 3.06 12.74
CA LEU A 86 15.42 4.49 12.56
C LEU A 86 16.91 4.81 12.49
N VAL A 87 17.77 3.98 13.11
CA VAL A 87 19.25 4.13 12.99
C VAL A 87 19.66 3.85 11.54
N THR A 88 19.08 2.82 10.91
CA THR A 88 19.31 2.49 9.49
C THR A 88 18.83 3.64 8.59
N ALA A 89 17.61 4.14 8.80
CA ALA A 89 17.07 5.26 8.03
C ALA A 89 17.95 6.52 8.14
N ARG A 90 18.39 6.89 9.36
CA ARG A 90 19.31 8.01 9.57
C ARG A 90 20.67 7.79 8.90
N ALA A 91 21.16 6.55 8.85
CA ALA A 91 22.39 6.23 8.11
C ALA A 91 22.19 6.41 6.61
N ALA A 92 21.06 5.99 6.07
CA ALA A 92 20.70 6.19 4.66
C ALA A 92 20.60 7.68 4.30
N LEU A 93 19.93 8.49 5.12
CA LEU A 93 19.86 9.96 4.93
C LEU A 93 21.24 10.60 4.87
N ARG A 94 22.15 10.25 5.80
CA ARG A 94 23.54 10.77 5.79
C ARG A 94 24.32 10.39 4.54
N LEU A 95 23.95 9.31 3.86
CA LEU A 95 24.54 8.86 2.60
C LEU A 95 23.82 9.43 1.36
N GLY A 96 22.85 10.34 1.54
CA GLY A 96 22.05 10.88 0.45
C GLY A 96 21.14 9.82 -0.22
N ARG A 97 20.76 8.76 0.52
CA ARG A 97 19.87 7.72 0.04
C ARG A 97 18.43 8.02 0.42
N TYR A 98 17.49 7.53 -0.38
CA TYR A 98 16.06 7.68 -0.09
C TYR A 98 15.69 6.99 1.22
N THR A 99 14.89 7.66 2.04
CA THR A 99 14.25 7.05 3.20
C THR A 99 12.75 7.13 3.04
N MET A 100 12.10 6.00 3.26
CA MET A 100 10.68 5.81 3.03
C MET A 100 10.03 5.24 4.29
N GLY A 101 8.78 5.61 4.53
CA GLY A 101 8.01 5.11 5.65
C GLY A 101 6.62 4.65 5.24
N VAL A 102 6.21 3.49 5.75
CA VAL A 102 4.85 2.99 5.57
C VAL A 102 3.96 3.60 6.67
N PRO A 103 2.92 4.38 6.34
CA PRO A 103 2.05 4.99 7.33
C PRO A 103 1.26 3.91 8.08
N GLY A 104 1.18 4.06 9.40
CA GLY A 104 0.40 3.17 10.26
C GLY A 104 -0.58 3.94 11.14
N PRO A 105 -1.42 3.25 11.93
CA PRO A 105 -2.38 3.88 12.81
C PRO A 105 -1.71 4.83 13.81
N VAL A 106 -2.27 6.04 13.99
CA VAL A 106 -1.72 7.04 14.93
C VAL A 106 -1.75 6.59 16.39
N THR A 107 -2.58 5.60 16.71
CA THR A 107 -2.70 4.99 18.03
C THR A 107 -1.69 3.89 18.28
N SER A 108 -0.93 3.46 17.25
CA SER A 108 0.07 2.39 17.39
C SER A 108 1.43 2.96 17.81
N ALA A 109 1.98 2.47 18.89
CA ALA A 109 3.33 2.80 19.33
C ALA A 109 4.41 2.38 18.30
N LEU A 110 4.15 1.34 17.50
CA LEU A 110 5.04 0.87 16.44
C LEU A 110 5.01 1.76 15.18
N SER A 111 4.05 2.67 15.08
CA SER A 111 3.99 3.65 13.98
C SER A 111 4.61 5.00 14.36
N ALA A 112 4.78 5.27 15.67
CA ALA A 112 5.22 6.58 16.15
C ALA A 112 6.58 7.03 15.57
N GLY A 113 7.55 6.12 15.49
CA GLY A 113 8.86 6.43 14.91
C GLY A 113 8.82 6.59 13.39
N VAL A 114 7.93 5.87 12.70
CA VAL A 114 7.69 6.08 11.26
C VAL A 114 7.08 7.46 11.04
N HIS A 115 6.12 7.88 11.87
CA HIS A 115 5.53 9.22 11.77
C HIS A 115 6.55 10.34 12.00
N GLU A 116 7.53 10.13 12.91
CA GLU A 116 8.65 11.08 13.06
C GLU A 116 9.52 11.15 11.80
N LEU A 117 9.84 10.00 11.21
CA LEU A 117 10.59 9.95 9.94
C LEU A 117 9.85 10.69 8.82
N LEU A 118 8.54 10.49 8.69
CA LEU A 118 7.68 11.12 7.67
C LEU A 118 7.48 12.63 7.89
N ARG A 119 7.59 13.14 9.12
CA ARG A 119 7.59 14.60 9.37
C ARG A 119 8.89 15.28 9.00
N GLY A 120 9.96 14.52 8.87
CA GLY A 120 11.28 14.99 8.44
C GLY A 120 11.50 14.77 6.94
N GLU A 121 12.54 14.05 6.60
CA GLU A 121 12.98 13.83 5.21
C GLU A 121 12.47 12.49 4.60
N GLY A 122 11.63 11.75 5.34
CA GLY A 122 11.10 10.47 4.87
C GLY A 122 9.95 10.65 3.87
N GLN A 123 9.96 9.86 2.80
CA GLN A 123 8.87 9.80 1.81
C GLN A 123 7.80 8.79 2.25
N VAL A 124 6.53 9.12 2.06
CA VAL A 124 5.42 8.18 2.31
C VAL A 124 5.40 7.15 1.18
N VAL A 125 5.35 5.87 1.53
CA VAL A 125 5.11 4.79 0.58
C VAL A 125 4.01 3.88 1.10
N THR A 126 3.08 3.51 0.24
CA THR A 126 1.92 2.69 0.59
C THR A 126 1.93 1.33 -0.10
N ASP A 127 2.68 1.20 -1.19
CA ASP A 127 2.85 -0.02 -1.96
C ASP A 127 4.22 -0.08 -2.65
N ALA A 128 4.47 -1.15 -3.41
CA ALA A 128 5.71 -1.34 -4.13
C ALA A 128 5.90 -0.35 -5.28
N ALA A 129 4.82 0.16 -5.89
CA ALA A 129 4.89 1.13 -6.98
C ALA A 129 5.51 2.45 -6.49
N ASP A 130 5.10 2.94 -5.30
CA ASP A 130 5.72 4.12 -4.68
C ASP A 130 7.23 3.95 -4.49
N VAL A 131 7.66 2.75 -4.08
CA VAL A 131 9.08 2.46 -3.89
C VAL A 131 9.84 2.47 -5.22
N VAL A 132 9.29 1.84 -6.26
CA VAL A 132 9.89 1.81 -7.61
C VAL A 132 10.02 3.22 -8.18
N GLU A 133 8.99 4.06 -8.06
CA GLU A 133 9.02 5.46 -8.52
C GLU A 133 10.13 6.29 -7.85
N LEU A 134 10.45 5.99 -6.58
CA LEU A 134 11.48 6.74 -5.84
C LEU A 134 12.91 6.25 -6.09
N VAL A 135 13.10 4.93 -6.23
CA VAL A 135 14.44 4.33 -6.28
C VAL A 135 14.76 3.65 -7.61
N GLY A 136 13.79 3.53 -8.51
CA GLY A 136 13.93 2.97 -9.85
C GLY A 136 14.84 3.79 -10.75
N GLU A 137 15.12 3.28 -11.93
CA GLU A 137 15.87 4.04 -12.93
C GLU A 137 14.97 5.07 -13.62
N MET A 138 15.58 6.07 -14.24
CA MET A 138 14.81 7.11 -14.94
C MET A 138 13.97 6.49 -16.05
N GLY A 139 12.65 6.64 -15.96
CA GLY A 139 11.68 6.02 -16.87
C GLY A 139 11.11 4.68 -16.39
N GLU A 140 11.58 4.14 -15.27
CA GLU A 140 10.96 2.98 -14.62
C GLU A 140 9.77 3.47 -13.78
N LEU A 141 8.58 3.30 -14.35
CA LEU A 141 7.32 3.67 -13.68
C LEU A 141 6.79 2.47 -12.90
N GLY A 142 6.27 2.75 -11.70
CA GLY A 142 5.48 1.76 -10.96
C GLY A 142 4.23 1.33 -11.76
N PRO A 143 3.69 0.13 -11.52
CA PRO A 143 2.46 -0.29 -12.17
C PRO A 143 1.33 0.68 -11.85
N GLU A 144 0.53 1.01 -12.88
CA GLU A 144 -0.60 1.93 -12.75
C GLU A 144 -1.55 1.48 -11.62
N ARG A 145 -1.83 2.38 -10.69
CA ARG A 145 -2.74 2.09 -9.57
C ARG A 145 -4.16 1.98 -10.08
N ARG A 146 -4.68 0.76 -10.10
CA ARG A 146 -6.11 0.51 -10.33
C ARG A 146 -6.75 0.24 -8.98
N GLY A 147 -7.67 1.11 -8.58
CA GLY A 147 -8.54 0.85 -7.43
C GLY A 147 -9.38 -0.42 -7.65
N PRO A 148 -9.99 -0.99 -6.60
CA PRO A 148 -10.89 -2.11 -6.77
C PRO A 148 -12.02 -1.71 -7.72
N VAL A 149 -12.26 -2.51 -8.76
CA VAL A 149 -13.37 -2.31 -9.69
C VAL A 149 -14.66 -2.47 -8.92
N LEU A 150 -15.37 -1.38 -8.73
CA LEU A 150 -16.69 -1.40 -8.09
C LEU A 150 -17.73 -1.80 -9.13
N PRO A 151 -18.85 -2.45 -8.73
CA PRO A 151 -19.91 -2.81 -9.66
C PRO A 151 -20.44 -1.64 -10.50
N ARG A 152 -20.38 -0.41 -9.95
CA ARG A 152 -20.74 0.81 -10.70
C ARG A 152 -19.78 1.15 -11.84
N ASP A 153 -18.51 0.78 -11.74
CA ASP A 153 -17.48 1.06 -12.76
C ASP A 153 -17.66 0.19 -14.01
N LEU A 154 -18.49 -0.86 -13.90
CA LEU A 154 -18.91 -1.73 -14.99
C LEU A 154 -20.13 -1.18 -15.75
N LEU A 155 -20.75 -0.10 -15.28
CA LEU A 155 -21.86 0.55 -15.97
C LEU A 155 -21.36 1.32 -17.19
N GLY A 156 -22.13 1.29 -18.28
CA GLY A 156 -21.88 2.17 -19.40
C GLY A 156 -21.97 3.65 -19.00
N ALA A 157 -21.17 4.53 -19.61
CA ALA A 157 -21.05 5.94 -19.23
C ALA A 157 -22.41 6.67 -19.08
N ALA A 158 -23.34 6.45 -20.03
CA ALA A 158 -24.67 7.07 -19.96
C ALA A 158 -25.52 6.55 -18.78
N THR A 159 -25.38 5.27 -18.42
CA THR A 159 -26.09 4.66 -17.29
C THR A 159 -25.50 5.14 -15.96
N ALA A 160 -24.18 5.23 -15.85
CA ALA A 160 -23.49 5.80 -14.70
C ALA A 160 -23.88 7.28 -14.48
N GLN A 161 -23.96 8.08 -15.54
CA GLN A 161 -24.37 9.49 -15.49
C GLN A 161 -25.80 9.66 -14.95
N VAL A 162 -26.73 8.80 -15.33
CA VAL A 162 -28.11 8.79 -14.79
C VAL A 162 -28.14 8.33 -13.34
N LEU A 163 -27.29 7.36 -12.96
CA LEU A 163 -27.16 6.91 -11.55
C LEU A 163 -26.64 8.04 -10.66
N ASP A 164 -25.62 8.77 -11.10
CA ASP A 164 -25.03 9.88 -10.35
C ASP A 164 -25.97 11.11 -10.22
N ALA A 165 -26.90 11.25 -11.14
CA ALA A 165 -27.91 12.30 -11.13
C ALA A 165 -29.06 12.06 -10.12
N LEU A 166 -29.17 10.84 -9.55
CA LEU A 166 -30.21 10.54 -8.54
C LEU A 166 -29.84 11.13 -7.17
N PRO A 167 -30.76 11.84 -6.51
CA PRO A 167 -30.52 12.31 -5.14
C PRO A 167 -30.42 11.15 -4.15
N GLY A 168 -29.39 11.20 -3.27
CA GLY A 168 -29.08 10.10 -2.36
C GLY A 168 -30.06 9.91 -1.19
N ASN A 169 -30.97 10.86 -0.94
CA ASN A 169 -31.81 10.90 0.26
C ASN A 169 -33.32 11.02 0.00
N ARG A 170 -33.73 11.22 -1.26
CA ARG A 170 -35.16 11.35 -1.62
C ARG A 170 -35.45 10.75 -3.00
N PRO A 171 -36.71 10.39 -3.28
CA PRO A 171 -37.13 10.05 -4.62
C PRO A 171 -37.08 11.29 -5.55
N ALA A 172 -36.81 11.07 -6.84
CA ALA A 172 -36.82 12.09 -7.88
C ALA A 172 -37.63 11.65 -9.10
N GLY A 173 -38.30 12.59 -9.74
CA GLY A 173 -39.04 12.35 -10.97
C GLY A 173 -38.10 12.27 -12.18
N VAL A 174 -38.54 11.59 -13.24
CA VAL A 174 -37.74 11.37 -14.47
C VAL A 174 -37.25 12.70 -15.07
N VAL A 175 -38.08 13.73 -15.09
CA VAL A 175 -37.73 15.05 -15.66
C VAL A 175 -36.59 15.73 -14.88
N GLU A 176 -36.62 15.60 -13.56
CA GLU A 176 -35.56 16.12 -12.69
C GLU A 176 -34.24 15.38 -12.94
N ILE A 177 -34.30 14.02 -12.97
CA ILE A 177 -33.14 13.17 -13.23
C ILE A 177 -32.57 13.43 -14.60
N ALA A 178 -33.38 13.49 -15.65
CA ALA A 178 -32.95 13.76 -17.01
C ALA A 178 -32.23 15.12 -17.15
N ARG A 179 -32.75 16.16 -16.48
CA ARG A 179 -32.11 17.48 -16.44
C ARG A 179 -30.77 17.44 -15.70
N ALA A 180 -30.71 16.76 -14.55
CA ALA A 180 -29.48 16.65 -13.78
C ALA A 180 -28.42 15.79 -14.50
N ALA A 181 -28.84 14.75 -15.22
CA ALA A 181 -27.99 13.89 -16.05
C ALA A 181 -27.67 14.49 -17.44
N LEU A 182 -28.14 15.70 -17.75
CA LEU A 182 -27.94 16.34 -19.07
C LEU A 182 -28.31 15.42 -20.26
N THR A 183 -29.40 14.67 -20.13
CA THR A 183 -29.87 13.70 -21.11
C THR A 183 -31.35 13.91 -21.47
N SER A 184 -31.83 13.24 -22.52
CA SER A 184 -33.25 13.26 -22.85
C SER A 184 -34.09 12.51 -21.82
N ARG A 185 -35.40 12.83 -21.74
CA ARG A 185 -36.34 12.14 -20.89
C ARG A 185 -36.42 10.64 -21.21
N ASP A 186 -36.44 10.31 -22.51
CA ASP A 186 -36.58 8.93 -22.94
C ASP A 186 -35.34 8.10 -22.70
N ASP A 187 -34.14 8.68 -22.88
CA ASP A 187 -32.88 8.05 -22.48
C ASP A 187 -32.79 7.86 -20.97
N ALA A 188 -33.17 8.87 -20.18
CA ALA A 188 -33.20 8.73 -18.72
C ALA A 188 -34.11 7.58 -18.28
N VAL A 189 -35.30 7.43 -18.88
CA VAL A 189 -36.21 6.33 -18.60
C VAL A 189 -35.56 4.98 -18.94
N ALA A 190 -34.98 4.84 -20.12
CA ALA A 190 -34.31 3.62 -20.52
C ALA A 190 -33.20 3.20 -19.53
N ARG A 191 -32.35 4.16 -19.15
CA ARG A 191 -31.27 3.90 -18.17
C ARG A 191 -31.77 3.63 -16.76
N LEU A 192 -32.86 4.24 -16.33
CA LEU A 192 -33.49 3.95 -15.04
C LEU A 192 -34.07 2.52 -14.97
N TYR A 193 -34.62 1.99 -16.07
CA TYR A 193 -35.03 0.60 -16.12
C TYR A 193 -33.83 -0.37 -16.13
N GLU A 194 -32.75 -0.04 -16.82
CA GLU A 194 -31.49 -0.78 -16.78
C GLU A 194 -30.91 -0.82 -15.34
N LEU A 195 -30.83 0.33 -14.68
CA LEU A 195 -30.37 0.46 -13.30
C LEU A 195 -31.27 -0.30 -12.30
N ARG A 196 -32.59 -0.36 -12.59
CA ARG A 196 -33.52 -1.16 -11.81
C ARG A 196 -33.26 -2.65 -11.96
N ALA A 197 -33.04 -3.14 -13.16
CA ALA A 197 -32.71 -4.53 -13.43
C ALA A 197 -31.40 -4.95 -12.73
N LEU A 198 -30.43 -4.02 -12.64
CA LEU A 198 -29.16 -4.20 -11.94
C LEU A 198 -29.26 -3.97 -10.40
N GLY A 199 -30.42 -3.61 -9.88
CA GLY A 199 -30.64 -3.43 -8.45
C GLY A 199 -30.15 -2.10 -7.85
N TYR A 200 -29.77 -1.12 -8.66
CA TYR A 200 -29.28 0.18 -8.18
C TYR A 200 -30.41 1.13 -7.78
N VAL A 201 -31.56 1.05 -8.46
CA VAL A 201 -32.70 1.94 -8.21
C VAL A 201 -33.99 1.15 -8.02
N GLU A 202 -34.92 1.74 -7.30
CA GLU A 202 -36.28 1.25 -7.12
C GLU A 202 -37.29 2.34 -7.54
N ARG A 203 -38.43 1.91 -8.06
CA ARG A 203 -39.53 2.81 -8.42
C ARG A 203 -40.41 3.09 -7.20
N HIS A 204 -40.67 4.36 -6.93
CA HIS A 204 -41.52 4.81 -5.84
C HIS A 204 -42.66 5.68 -6.43
N GLY A 205 -43.79 5.03 -6.78
CA GLY A 205 -44.84 5.67 -7.54
C GLY A 205 -44.37 6.08 -8.95
N GLU A 206 -44.42 7.38 -9.25
CA GLU A 206 -43.89 7.96 -10.48
C GLU A 206 -42.44 8.44 -10.37
N SER A 207 -41.83 8.26 -9.19
CA SER A 207 -40.47 8.70 -8.89
C SER A 207 -39.53 7.50 -8.75
N TRP A 208 -38.22 7.78 -8.77
CA TRP A 208 -37.13 6.81 -8.65
C TRP A 208 -36.25 7.15 -7.46
N LYS A 209 -35.74 6.11 -6.78
CA LYS A 209 -34.90 6.24 -5.60
C LYS A 209 -33.77 5.24 -5.65
N LEU A 210 -32.61 5.60 -5.10
CA LEU A 210 -31.49 4.68 -4.91
C LEU A 210 -31.87 3.57 -3.90
N THR A 211 -31.50 2.33 -4.20
CA THR A 211 -31.62 1.22 -3.23
C THR A 211 -30.61 1.41 -2.09
N ARG A 212 -30.84 0.76 -0.94
CA ARG A 212 -29.87 0.78 0.18
C ARG A 212 -28.48 0.26 -0.24
N GLN A 213 -28.46 -0.76 -1.08
CA GLN A 213 -27.23 -1.35 -1.59
C GLN A 213 -26.45 -0.37 -2.49
N ALA A 214 -27.15 0.36 -3.37
CA ALA A 214 -26.54 1.40 -4.19
C ALA A 214 -25.97 2.56 -3.36
N VAL A 215 -26.68 3.00 -2.33
CA VAL A 215 -26.19 4.06 -1.44
C VAL A 215 -24.89 3.65 -0.72
N MET A 216 -24.75 2.40 -0.33
CA MET A 216 -23.54 1.86 0.30
C MET A 216 -22.39 1.75 -0.69
N SER A 217 -22.64 1.34 -1.95
CA SER A 217 -21.62 1.21 -3.00
C SER A 217 -21.14 2.56 -3.53
N VAL A 218 -21.99 3.59 -3.54
CA VAL A 218 -21.63 4.96 -4.01
C VAL A 218 -20.83 5.74 -2.94
N ARG A 219 -21.05 5.45 -1.65
CA ARG A 219 -20.40 6.20 -0.55
C ARG A 219 -19.12 5.58 -0.01
N GLY A 220 -18.70 4.39 -0.47
CA GLY A 220 -17.63 3.62 0.14
C GLY A 220 -17.97 3.13 1.55
N PRO A 221 -17.23 2.17 2.11
CA PRO A 221 -17.43 1.75 3.49
C PRO A 221 -17.20 2.97 4.40
N ARG A 222 -18.22 3.37 5.17
CA ARG A 222 -18.03 4.33 6.26
C ARG A 222 -16.99 3.71 7.20
N SER A 223 -15.83 4.36 7.35
CA SER A 223 -14.88 4.03 8.40
C SER A 223 -15.66 4.04 9.71
N GLY A 224 -15.84 2.85 10.30
CA GLY A 224 -16.47 2.69 11.60
C GLY A 224 -15.72 3.54 12.62
N ARG A 225 -16.50 4.19 13.47
CA ARG A 225 -16.00 4.92 14.65
C ARG A 225 -15.44 3.93 15.65
#